data_dab4f0c2c65105f520722e4f7f861d9a
#
_entry.id   dab4f0c2c65105f520722e4f7f861d9a
#
_cell.length_a   1.000
_cell.length_b   1.000
_cell.length_c   1.000
_cell.angle_alpha   90.00
_cell.angle_beta   90.00
_cell.angle_gamma   90.00
#
_symmetry.space_group_name_H-M   'P 1'
#
loop_
_entity.id
_entity.type
_entity.pdbx_description
1 polymer ?
#
loop_
_entity_poly.entity_id
_entity_poly.type
_entity_poly.pdbx_seq_one_letter_code
_entity_poly.pdbx_strand_id
1 'polypeptide(L)'
;MFIDNLLFDAVSENTKSLNAQAINTNGKYNVEISKQGIDQRYTPSGVEFIQALCGKLLKEQFNNSIESGWLSVFKRVLIKDSTKFDVSGNLAKQLPGSGGAASKAGVCIQYEFDLKSGEVNDLSIGSSNCNDTTDTRATIAKVKEGDLIIRDLGYSVLSCFTVINQKKAFYISRLRTSILVYEMKGNEFIELDFCKLHKMMKRLNIIRVEKQVFIGRVEKIPVRLIIELMPEVEVNKRKRNTKANNKKRGHVTSGKFMNRAPFNLYITNIDDTVLAPDVITKIYRLRWQVELIFKTWKSVFGIDNNNSMKYDRLMCLLNVRLLLILINWELFMHKRWQLYETKGKLLSITKCFKTLQEHSKELRHILTNNCHKLINWIEMIAKIFESHHWLEKKKNKIGFVEIMTLNVL
;
A
#
# COMPACT_ATOMS: atom_id res chain seq x y z
N MET A 1 -32.13 6.31 2.64
CA MET A 1 -31.91 7.74 2.31
C MET A 1 -30.48 8.21 2.61
N PHE A 2 -29.98 8.21 3.88
CA PHE A 2 -28.63 8.70 4.20
C PHE A 2 -27.51 7.98 3.42
N ILE A 3 -27.43 6.64 3.47
CA ILE A 3 -26.45 5.84 2.75
C ILE A 3 -26.55 6.04 1.23
N ASP A 4 -27.76 6.07 0.68
CA ASP A 4 -27.93 6.27 -0.77
C ASP A 4 -27.42 7.65 -1.21
N ASN A 5 -27.58 8.67 -0.37
CA ASN A 5 -27.07 10.01 -0.65
C ASN A 5 -25.54 10.07 -0.59
N LEU A 6 -24.92 9.35 0.35
CA LEU A 6 -23.48 9.17 0.41
C LEU A 6 -22.94 8.40 -0.80
N LEU A 7 -23.60 7.32 -1.20
CA LEU A 7 -23.24 6.56 -2.41
C LEU A 7 -23.40 7.41 -3.66
N PHE A 8 -24.42 8.28 -3.73
CA PHE A 8 -24.59 9.23 -4.84
C PHE A 8 -23.41 10.18 -4.98
N ASP A 9 -22.88 10.68 -3.86
CA ASP A 9 -21.67 11.52 -3.87
C ASP A 9 -20.43 10.69 -4.25
N ALA A 10 -20.25 9.53 -3.62
CA ALA A 10 -19.06 8.70 -3.77
C ALA A 10 -18.87 8.11 -5.18
N VAL A 11 -19.96 7.79 -5.91
CA VAL A 11 -19.91 7.29 -7.30
C VAL A 11 -19.77 8.39 -8.34
N SER A 12 -19.69 9.65 -7.92
CA SER A 12 -19.58 10.80 -8.81
C SER A 12 -18.11 11.16 -9.06
N GLU A 13 -17.78 11.61 -10.26
CA GLU A 13 -16.42 12.06 -10.60
C GLU A 13 -15.92 13.20 -9.70
N ASN A 14 -16.83 14.09 -9.30
CA ASN A 14 -16.55 15.19 -8.39
C ASN A 14 -17.50 15.17 -7.20
N THR A 15 -17.01 15.61 -6.04
CA THR A 15 -17.81 15.78 -4.83
C THR A 15 -19.03 16.65 -5.08
N LYS A 16 -20.21 16.13 -4.79
CA LYS A 16 -21.48 16.84 -5.01
C LYS A 16 -21.71 17.94 -3.98
N SER A 17 -22.28 19.05 -4.42
CA SER A 17 -22.74 20.09 -3.51
C SER A 17 -23.91 19.59 -2.63
N LEU A 18 -24.09 20.19 -1.44
CA LEU A 18 -25.23 19.88 -0.58
C LEU A 18 -26.57 20.11 -1.30
N ASN A 19 -26.63 21.13 -2.17
CA ASN A 19 -27.83 21.40 -2.95
C ASN A 19 -28.11 20.27 -3.96
N ALA A 20 -27.09 19.77 -4.66
CA ALA A 20 -27.25 18.63 -5.57
C ALA A 20 -27.69 17.35 -4.85
N GLN A 21 -27.18 17.13 -3.64
CA GLN A 21 -27.60 16.02 -2.79
C GLN A 21 -29.08 16.17 -2.33
N ALA A 22 -29.49 17.38 -1.95
CA ALA A 22 -30.87 17.65 -1.58
C ALA A 22 -31.83 17.41 -2.77
N ILE A 23 -31.50 17.92 -3.96
CA ILE A 23 -32.29 17.71 -5.18
C ILE A 23 -32.41 16.20 -5.50
N ASN A 24 -31.28 15.45 -5.47
CA ASN A 24 -31.32 14.00 -5.70
C ASN A 24 -32.18 13.27 -4.65
N THR A 25 -32.10 13.67 -3.39
CA THR A 25 -32.87 13.05 -2.30
C THR A 25 -34.37 13.34 -2.46
N ASN A 26 -34.73 14.60 -2.72
CA ASN A 26 -36.12 15.01 -2.91
C ASN A 26 -36.75 14.29 -4.10
N GLY A 27 -36.08 14.26 -5.25
CA GLY A 27 -36.57 13.59 -6.44
C GLY A 27 -36.70 12.07 -6.30
N LYS A 28 -35.75 11.43 -5.56
CA LYS A 28 -35.77 9.97 -5.39
C LYS A 28 -36.78 9.47 -4.36
N TYR A 29 -36.95 10.22 -3.26
CA TYR A 29 -37.73 9.76 -2.10
C TYR A 29 -39.04 10.52 -1.94
N ASN A 30 -39.34 11.46 -2.82
CA ASN A 30 -40.51 12.34 -2.74
C ASN A 30 -40.65 13.00 -1.36
N VAL A 31 -39.54 13.59 -0.87
CA VAL A 31 -39.46 14.29 0.40
C VAL A 31 -38.95 15.71 0.20
N GLU A 32 -39.25 16.61 1.09
CA GLU A 32 -38.74 17.98 1.09
C GLU A 32 -37.59 18.11 2.11
N ILE A 33 -36.34 18.01 1.63
CA ILE A 33 -35.16 18.25 2.46
C ILE A 33 -34.33 19.39 1.88
N SER A 34 -33.96 20.35 2.72
CA SER A 34 -33.08 21.46 2.36
C SER A 34 -31.60 21.02 2.37
N LYS A 35 -30.72 21.83 1.75
CA LYS A 35 -29.27 21.63 1.83
C LYS A 35 -28.76 21.64 3.29
N GLN A 36 -29.37 22.43 4.18
CA GLN A 36 -29.05 22.45 5.61
C GLN A 36 -29.47 21.14 6.28
N GLY A 37 -30.65 20.60 5.93
CA GLY A 37 -31.10 19.31 6.41
C GLY A 37 -30.20 18.14 5.97
N ILE A 38 -29.60 18.23 4.78
CA ILE A 38 -28.56 17.26 4.35
C ILE A 38 -27.30 17.45 5.19
N ASP A 39 -26.81 18.69 5.39
CA ASP A 39 -25.59 18.97 6.16
C ASP A 39 -25.65 18.47 7.59
N GLN A 40 -26.82 18.61 8.25
CA GLN A 40 -27.06 18.14 9.62
C GLN A 40 -27.03 16.62 9.79
N ARG A 41 -27.07 15.85 8.71
CA ARG A 41 -26.94 14.37 8.74
C ARG A 41 -25.50 13.88 8.75
N TYR A 42 -24.55 14.75 8.45
CA TYR A 42 -23.13 14.46 8.57
C TYR A 42 -22.67 14.68 10.00
N THR A 43 -22.76 13.64 10.82
CA THR A 43 -22.49 13.64 12.25
C THR A 43 -21.38 12.65 12.61
N PRO A 44 -20.75 12.74 13.78
CA PRO A 44 -19.83 11.72 14.28
C PRO A 44 -20.43 10.31 14.25
N SER A 45 -21.71 10.15 14.67
CA SER A 45 -22.40 8.85 14.62
C SER A 45 -22.58 8.34 13.17
N GLY A 46 -22.77 9.24 12.20
CA GLY A 46 -22.78 8.88 10.78
C GLY A 46 -21.43 8.36 10.31
N VAL A 47 -20.33 8.94 10.78
CA VAL A 47 -18.97 8.45 10.52
C VAL A 47 -18.77 7.07 11.12
N GLU A 48 -19.08 6.89 12.41
CA GLU A 48 -18.96 5.61 13.13
C GLU A 48 -19.76 4.49 12.45
N PHE A 49 -20.98 4.81 12.00
CA PHE A 49 -21.83 3.86 11.30
C PHE A 49 -21.16 3.34 9.99
N ILE A 50 -20.60 4.24 9.16
CA ILE A 50 -19.93 3.83 7.93
C ILE A 50 -18.63 3.06 8.24
N GLN A 51 -17.89 3.47 9.26
CA GLN A 51 -16.71 2.74 9.72
C GLN A 51 -17.06 1.34 10.21
N ALA A 52 -18.19 1.16 10.89
CA ALA A 52 -18.68 -0.16 11.29
C ALA A 52 -19.02 -1.05 10.08
N LEU A 53 -19.61 -0.47 9.01
CA LEU A 53 -19.84 -1.20 7.75
C LEU A 53 -18.52 -1.63 7.08
N CYS A 54 -17.54 -0.73 6.99
CA CYS A 54 -16.20 -1.08 6.51
C CYS A 54 -15.57 -2.19 7.37
N GLY A 55 -15.66 -2.05 8.71
CA GLY A 55 -15.15 -3.06 9.64
C GLY A 55 -15.83 -4.43 9.51
N LYS A 56 -17.13 -4.45 9.16
CA LYS A 56 -17.85 -5.69 8.87
C LYS A 56 -17.33 -6.34 7.59
N LEU A 57 -17.20 -5.60 6.50
CA LEU A 57 -16.61 -6.13 5.26
C LEU A 57 -15.19 -6.66 5.48
N LEU A 58 -14.36 -5.95 6.25
CA LEU A 58 -12.99 -6.39 6.55
C LEU A 58 -12.93 -7.68 7.41
N LYS A 59 -14.01 -8.05 8.10
CA LYS A 59 -14.10 -9.32 8.85
C LYS A 59 -14.64 -10.48 8.03
N GLU A 60 -15.43 -10.20 7.02
CA GLU A 60 -16.16 -11.19 6.20
C GLU A 60 -15.52 -11.40 4.81
N GLN A 61 -14.22 -11.07 4.65
CA GLN A 61 -13.49 -11.23 3.38
C GLN A 61 -13.37 -12.70 2.96
N PHE A 62 -13.35 -12.93 1.64
CA PHE A 62 -13.18 -14.27 1.08
C PHE A 62 -11.74 -14.77 1.24
N ASN A 63 -11.58 -15.98 1.79
CA ASN A 63 -10.28 -16.57 2.13
C ASN A 63 -9.79 -17.58 1.08
N ASN A 64 -9.74 -17.21 -0.19
CA ASN A 64 -9.06 -18.02 -1.20
C ASN A 64 -7.61 -17.56 -1.31
N SER A 65 -6.65 -18.44 -1.01
CA SER A 65 -5.24 -18.11 -1.10
C SER A 65 -4.51 -18.89 -2.19
N ILE A 66 -3.56 -18.25 -2.86
CA ILE A 66 -2.64 -18.91 -3.80
C ILE A 66 -1.51 -19.56 -3.03
N GLU A 67 -1.32 -20.85 -3.27
CA GLU A 67 -0.24 -21.68 -2.71
C GLU A 67 0.70 -22.13 -3.83
N SER A 68 1.46 -21.22 -4.42
CA SER A 68 2.39 -21.56 -5.50
C SER A 68 3.78 -20.97 -5.30
N GLY A 69 4.82 -21.70 -5.72
CA GLY A 69 6.20 -21.27 -5.64
C GLY A 69 6.59 -20.84 -4.22
N TRP A 70 7.32 -19.73 -4.09
CA TRP A 70 7.79 -19.19 -2.82
C TRP A 70 6.67 -18.74 -1.87
N LEU A 71 5.45 -18.49 -2.37
CA LEU A 71 4.32 -18.10 -1.53
C LEU A 71 3.93 -19.19 -0.52
N SER A 72 4.09 -20.47 -0.87
CA SER A 72 3.76 -21.60 -0.01
C SER A 72 4.59 -21.65 1.27
N VAL A 73 5.78 -21.00 1.29
CA VAL A 73 6.66 -20.91 2.46
C VAL A 73 6.03 -20.09 3.59
N PHE A 74 5.18 -19.10 3.25
CA PHE A 74 4.64 -18.15 4.21
C PHE A 74 3.14 -18.33 4.40
N LYS A 75 2.66 -18.15 5.63
CA LYS A 75 1.21 -18.19 5.94
C LYS A 75 0.49 -17.03 5.27
N ARG A 76 1.03 -15.80 5.40
CA ARG A 76 0.56 -14.58 4.72
C ARG A 76 1.75 -13.79 4.17
N VAL A 77 1.52 -13.03 3.13
CA VAL A 77 2.52 -12.11 2.55
C VAL A 77 1.95 -10.69 2.60
N LEU A 78 2.28 -9.96 3.66
CA LEU A 78 1.69 -8.67 3.99
C LEU A 78 2.47 -7.52 3.34
N ILE A 79 1.80 -6.79 2.45
CA ILE A 79 2.34 -5.59 1.80
C ILE A 79 1.64 -4.37 2.37
N LYS A 80 2.42 -3.44 2.94
CA LYS A 80 1.90 -2.19 3.53
C LYS A 80 2.57 -0.96 2.94
N ASP A 81 1.74 0.07 2.72
CA ASP A 81 2.19 1.43 2.41
C ASP A 81 1.10 2.44 2.80
N SER A 82 1.41 3.74 2.70
CA SER A 82 0.48 4.82 2.95
C SER A 82 0.31 5.73 1.74
N THR A 83 -0.87 6.33 1.62
CA THR A 83 -1.09 7.43 0.69
C THR A 83 -1.51 8.68 1.43
N LYS A 84 -0.98 9.83 1.02
CA LYS A 84 -1.25 11.13 1.63
C LYS A 84 -1.77 12.10 0.58
N PHE A 85 -2.66 12.99 1.03
CA PHE A 85 -3.17 14.08 0.21
C PHE A 85 -3.63 15.23 1.10
N ASP A 86 -3.63 16.42 0.50
CA ASP A 86 -4.00 17.65 1.20
C ASP A 86 -5.52 17.82 1.26
N VAL A 87 -5.99 18.45 2.32
CA VAL A 87 -7.39 18.85 2.49
C VAL A 87 -7.47 20.33 2.88
N SER A 88 -8.67 20.89 2.94
CA SER A 88 -8.87 22.30 3.25
C SER A 88 -8.24 22.68 4.59
N GLY A 89 -7.51 23.81 4.61
CA GLY A 89 -6.78 24.31 5.77
C GLY A 89 -7.65 24.57 7.02
N ASN A 90 -8.96 24.72 6.86
CA ASN A 90 -9.90 24.84 8.00
C ASN A 90 -9.96 23.54 8.85
N LEU A 91 -9.48 22.41 8.33
CA LEU A 91 -9.42 21.13 9.04
C LEU A 91 -8.08 20.88 9.75
N ALA A 92 -7.17 21.86 9.81
CA ALA A 92 -5.84 21.70 10.38
C ALA A 92 -5.85 21.27 11.87
N LYS A 93 -6.92 21.59 12.61
CA LYS A 93 -7.08 21.17 14.01
C LYS A 93 -7.32 19.66 14.13
N GLN A 94 -8.16 19.09 13.27
CA GLN A 94 -8.52 17.66 13.29
C GLN A 94 -7.56 16.80 12.47
N LEU A 95 -7.07 17.34 11.36
CA LEU A 95 -6.21 16.65 10.38
C LEU A 95 -4.95 17.49 10.11
N PRO A 96 -4.06 17.66 11.10
CA PRO A 96 -2.84 18.44 10.90
C PRO A 96 -1.99 17.89 9.75
N GLY A 97 -1.49 18.82 8.94
CA GLY A 97 -0.61 18.51 7.82
C GLY A 97 0.83 18.27 8.25
N SER A 98 1.71 18.01 7.28
CA SER A 98 3.14 17.74 7.55
C SER A 98 3.96 18.98 7.92
N GLY A 99 3.35 20.18 7.83
CA GLY A 99 4.00 21.45 8.18
C GLY A 99 4.97 21.99 7.11
N GLY A 100 5.60 23.14 7.38
CA GLY A 100 6.52 23.80 6.46
C GLY A 100 5.84 24.36 5.22
N ALA A 101 6.42 24.16 4.03
CA ALA A 101 5.84 24.52 2.74
C ALA A 101 4.72 23.56 2.27
N ALA A 102 4.49 22.48 3.02
CA ALA A 102 3.40 21.54 2.76
C ALA A 102 2.06 22.09 3.28
N SER A 103 0.96 21.42 2.94
CA SER A 103 -0.37 21.79 3.38
C SER A 103 -0.48 21.86 4.90
N LYS A 104 -1.28 22.83 5.39
CA LYS A 104 -1.63 22.96 6.81
C LYS A 104 -2.47 21.79 7.31
N ALA A 105 -3.26 21.19 6.44
CA ALA A 105 -4.15 20.07 6.75
C ALA A 105 -4.01 18.96 5.69
N GLY A 106 -4.04 17.70 6.13
CA GLY A 106 -3.94 16.56 5.20
C GLY A 106 -4.36 15.25 5.81
N VAL A 107 -4.77 14.35 4.94
CA VAL A 107 -5.17 12.98 5.26
C VAL A 107 -4.04 12.01 4.92
N CYS A 108 -3.88 10.99 5.75
CA CYS A 108 -3.07 9.80 5.50
C CYS A 108 -3.98 8.58 5.57
N ILE A 109 -3.95 7.73 4.53
CA ILE A 109 -4.61 6.43 4.54
C ILE A 109 -3.53 5.37 4.60
N GLN A 110 -3.53 4.56 5.66
CA GLN A 110 -2.70 3.37 5.79
C GLN A 110 -3.44 2.18 5.20
N TYR A 111 -2.74 1.35 4.44
CA TYR A 111 -3.32 0.17 3.80
C TYR A 111 -2.34 -0.99 3.79
N GLU A 112 -2.78 -2.14 4.31
CA GLU A 112 -2.03 -3.39 4.29
C GLU A 112 -2.94 -4.51 3.78
N PHE A 113 -2.44 -5.31 2.86
CA PHE A 113 -3.16 -6.47 2.35
C PHE A 113 -2.26 -7.69 2.24
N ASP A 114 -2.86 -8.87 2.32
CA ASP A 114 -2.18 -10.13 2.04
C ASP A 114 -2.14 -10.39 0.53
N LEU A 115 -0.94 -10.55 0.00
CA LEU A 115 -0.74 -10.81 -1.43
C LEU A 115 -1.30 -12.16 -1.87
N LYS A 116 -1.36 -13.15 -0.96
CA LYS A 116 -1.83 -14.52 -1.25
C LYS A 116 -3.35 -14.56 -1.43
N SER A 117 -4.08 -14.04 -0.44
CA SER A 117 -5.55 -14.06 -0.43
C SER A 117 -6.18 -12.81 -1.06
N GLY A 118 -5.47 -11.69 -1.03
CA GLY A 118 -6.03 -10.36 -1.33
C GLY A 118 -6.73 -9.73 -0.13
N GLU A 119 -6.79 -10.42 1.02
CA GLU A 119 -7.44 -9.93 2.23
C GLU A 119 -6.80 -8.63 2.71
N VAL A 120 -7.64 -7.63 3.01
CA VAL A 120 -7.20 -6.35 3.58
C VAL A 120 -7.00 -6.54 5.08
N ASN A 121 -5.74 -6.45 5.52
CA ASN A 121 -5.33 -6.67 6.91
C ASN A 121 -5.38 -5.38 7.76
N ASP A 122 -5.15 -4.23 7.14
CA ASP A 122 -5.23 -2.92 7.79
C ASP A 122 -5.70 -1.84 6.81
N LEU A 123 -6.69 -1.06 7.24
CA LEU A 123 -7.19 0.10 6.51
C LEU A 123 -7.60 1.16 7.52
N SER A 124 -6.85 2.26 7.56
CA SER A 124 -7.12 3.33 8.53
C SER A 124 -6.92 4.72 7.93
N ILE A 125 -7.72 5.68 8.38
CA ILE A 125 -7.63 7.08 8.01
C ILE A 125 -7.09 7.86 9.21
N GLY A 126 -6.06 8.67 8.97
CA GLY A 126 -5.48 9.56 9.98
C GLY A 126 -5.00 10.88 9.36
N SER A 127 -4.34 11.69 10.16
CA SER A 127 -3.73 12.94 9.70
C SER A 127 -2.42 12.71 8.95
N SER A 128 -2.09 13.59 8.00
CA SER A 128 -0.89 13.41 7.16
C SER A 128 0.43 13.63 7.90
N ASN A 129 0.41 14.19 9.11
CA ASN A 129 1.58 14.29 9.98
C ASN A 129 1.94 12.95 10.66
N CYS A 130 1.05 11.96 10.63
CA CYS A 130 1.36 10.60 11.07
C CYS A 130 2.47 10.02 10.17
N ASN A 131 3.52 9.47 10.80
CA ASN A 131 4.61 8.87 10.06
C ASN A 131 4.56 7.34 10.09
N ASP A 132 5.17 6.72 9.10
CA ASP A 132 5.15 5.28 8.91
C ASP A 132 5.85 4.52 10.06
N THR A 133 6.79 5.16 10.76
CA THR A 133 7.47 4.55 11.91
C THR A 133 6.54 4.45 13.13
N THR A 134 5.67 5.43 13.34
CA THR A 134 4.64 5.40 14.40
C THR A 134 3.61 4.32 14.09
N ASP A 135 3.13 4.25 12.85
CA ASP A 135 2.21 3.21 12.41
C ASP A 135 2.82 1.81 12.56
N THR A 136 4.11 1.63 12.20
CA THR A 136 4.78 0.34 12.37
C THR A 136 4.75 -0.13 13.81
N ARG A 137 5.07 0.75 14.78
CA ARG A 137 5.04 0.39 16.21
C ARG A 137 3.64 0.04 16.69
N ALA A 138 2.62 0.77 16.24
CA ALA A 138 1.23 0.53 16.61
C ALA A 138 0.70 -0.80 16.04
N THR A 139 1.14 -1.19 14.84
CA THR A 139 0.58 -2.35 14.12
C THR A 139 1.42 -3.62 14.23
N ILE A 140 2.65 -3.56 14.76
CA ILE A 140 3.55 -4.73 14.85
C ILE A 140 2.95 -5.88 15.69
N ALA A 141 2.06 -5.58 16.63
CA ALA A 141 1.36 -6.58 17.43
C ALA A 141 0.47 -7.52 16.59
N LYS A 142 -0.05 -7.03 15.45
CA LYS A 142 -0.92 -7.79 14.53
C LYS A 142 -0.15 -8.84 13.70
N VAL A 143 1.18 -8.79 13.66
CA VAL A 143 2.03 -9.77 12.98
C VAL A 143 1.93 -11.11 13.68
N LYS A 144 1.76 -12.18 12.89
CA LYS A 144 1.61 -13.58 13.37
C LYS A 144 2.79 -14.42 12.91
N GLU A 145 2.97 -15.56 13.54
CA GLU A 145 3.96 -16.57 13.13
C GLU A 145 3.74 -17.02 11.70
N GLY A 146 4.82 -17.06 10.90
CA GLY A 146 4.82 -17.45 9.49
C GLY A 146 4.41 -16.33 8.50
N ASP A 147 4.13 -15.12 8.97
CA ASP A 147 3.91 -13.96 8.09
C ASP A 147 5.21 -13.51 7.42
N LEU A 148 5.14 -13.10 6.16
CA LEU A 148 6.18 -12.32 5.49
C LEU A 148 5.77 -10.86 5.40
N ILE A 149 6.57 -9.96 5.97
CA ILE A 149 6.32 -8.52 5.99
C ILE A 149 7.16 -7.83 4.90
N ILE A 150 6.49 -7.16 3.96
CA ILE A 150 7.14 -6.37 2.89
C ILE A 150 6.65 -4.93 2.99
N ARG A 151 7.52 -4.03 3.48
CA ARG A 151 7.18 -2.61 3.68
C ARG A 151 8.22 -1.69 3.07
N ASP A 152 7.83 -0.43 2.81
CA ASP A 152 8.77 0.58 2.35
C ASP A 152 9.77 0.98 3.45
N LEU A 153 10.82 1.67 3.01
CA LEU A 153 11.89 2.16 3.88
C LEU A 153 11.36 3.07 5.02
N GLY A 154 10.24 3.78 4.79
CA GLY A 154 9.54 4.58 5.81
C GLY A 154 9.16 3.78 7.05
N TYR A 155 8.79 2.52 6.87
CA TYR A 155 8.37 1.60 7.95
C TYR A 155 9.53 0.86 8.63
N SER A 156 10.79 1.06 8.20
CA SER A 156 11.95 0.34 8.76
C SER A 156 12.31 0.86 10.14
N VAL A 157 11.93 0.11 11.18
CA VAL A 157 12.18 0.37 12.61
C VAL A 157 12.92 -0.81 13.20
N LEU A 158 14.12 -0.59 13.77
CA LEU A 158 14.97 -1.68 14.25
C LEU A 158 14.30 -2.55 15.32
N SER A 159 13.68 -1.96 16.34
CA SER A 159 12.98 -2.71 17.39
C SER A 159 11.84 -3.58 16.85
N CYS A 160 11.24 -3.20 15.72
CA CYS A 160 10.18 -4.01 15.09
C CYS A 160 10.74 -5.27 14.43
N PHE A 161 11.97 -5.25 13.88
CA PHE A 161 12.62 -6.47 13.37
C PHE A 161 12.88 -7.48 14.48
N THR A 162 13.26 -7.03 15.68
CA THR A 162 13.41 -7.89 16.86
C THR A 162 12.07 -8.56 17.21
N VAL A 163 10.97 -7.79 17.23
CA VAL A 163 9.63 -8.34 17.48
C VAL A 163 9.19 -9.34 16.40
N ILE A 164 9.46 -9.05 15.12
CA ILE A 164 9.15 -9.97 14.00
C ILE A 164 9.91 -11.29 14.22
N ASN A 165 11.20 -11.24 14.56
CA ASN A 165 12.00 -12.43 14.85
C ASN A 165 11.44 -13.24 16.02
N GLN A 166 11.07 -12.58 17.14
CA GLN A 166 10.49 -13.22 18.31
C GLN A 166 9.17 -13.92 18.00
N LYS A 167 8.39 -13.37 17.05
CA LYS A 167 7.12 -13.96 16.60
C LYS A 167 7.30 -15.07 15.56
N LYS A 168 8.54 -15.44 15.21
CA LYS A 168 8.85 -16.38 14.12
C LYS A 168 8.20 -16.00 12.80
N ALA A 169 8.15 -14.70 12.52
CA ALA A 169 7.72 -14.11 11.25
C ALA A 169 8.94 -13.65 10.45
N PHE A 170 8.70 -13.34 9.20
CA PHE A 170 9.73 -13.00 8.22
C PHE A 170 9.57 -11.58 7.73
N TYR A 171 10.64 -10.98 7.23
CA TYR A 171 10.60 -9.68 6.59
C TYR A 171 11.55 -9.58 5.40
N ILE A 172 11.20 -8.74 4.44
CA ILE A 172 12.10 -8.22 3.40
C ILE A 172 11.95 -6.70 3.42
N SER A 173 13.04 -6.00 3.71
CA SER A 173 13.06 -4.54 3.82
C SER A 173 14.28 -3.96 3.13
N ARG A 174 14.23 -2.68 2.76
CA ARG A 174 15.42 -1.93 2.40
C ARG A 174 16.12 -1.41 3.65
N LEU A 175 17.45 -1.30 3.58
CA LEU A 175 18.26 -0.78 4.67
C LEU A 175 18.39 0.74 4.55
N ARG A 176 18.05 1.49 5.63
CA ARG A 176 18.27 2.94 5.71
C ARG A 176 19.78 3.25 5.75
N THR A 177 20.19 4.32 5.07
CA THR A 177 21.61 4.74 5.05
C THR A 177 22.12 5.20 6.42
N SER A 178 21.24 5.57 7.33
CA SER A 178 21.58 5.96 8.70
C SER A 178 21.89 4.79 9.64
N ILE A 179 21.43 3.56 9.29
CA ILE A 179 21.63 2.37 10.12
C ILE A 179 23.06 1.86 9.93
N LEU A 180 23.78 1.64 11.02
CA LEU A 180 25.12 1.05 11.01
C LEU A 180 25.04 -0.45 10.72
N VAL A 181 26.01 -0.95 9.98
CA VAL A 181 26.15 -2.36 9.60
C VAL A 181 27.49 -2.87 10.06
N TYR A 182 27.52 -4.01 10.70
CA TYR A 182 28.72 -4.60 11.24
C TYR A 182 28.91 -6.04 10.75
N GLU A 183 30.13 -6.41 10.49
CA GLU A 183 30.57 -7.80 10.37
C GLU A 183 31.17 -8.23 11.71
N MET A 184 31.04 -9.50 12.05
CA MET A 184 31.75 -10.09 13.17
C MET A 184 33.09 -10.65 12.68
N LYS A 185 34.19 -10.23 13.28
CA LYS A 185 35.52 -10.80 13.06
C LYS A 185 36.11 -11.23 14.40
N GLY A 186 36.20 -12.55 14.58
CA GLY A 186 36.42 -13.10 15.91
C GLY A 186 35.26 -12.67 16.83
N ASN A 187 35.55 -11.99 17.94
CA ASN A 187 34.57 -11.50 18.91
C ASN A 187 34.27 -9.99 18.79
N GLU A 188 34.71 -9.33 17.72
CA GLU A 188 34.55 -7.91 17.54
C GLU A 188 33.58 -7.54 16.42
N PHE A 189 32.75 -6.51 16.64
CA PHE A 189 31.88 -5.92 15.64
C PHE A 189 32.63 -4.81 14.88
N ILE A 190 32.96 -5.08 13.62
CA ILE A 190 33.66 -4.12 12.75
C ILE A 190 32.65 -3.51 11.77
N GLU A 191 32.57 -2.18 11.68
CA GLU A 191 31.65 -1.49 10.74
C GLU A 191 32.01 -1.88 9.30
N LEU A 192 31.02 -2.31 8.52
CA LEU A 192 31.18 -2.71 7.11
C LEU A 192 31.58 -1.51 6.25
N ASP A 193 32.75 -1.62 5.61
CA ASP A 193 33.29 -0.61 4.71
C ASP A 193 32.69 -0.75 3.29
N PHE A 194 31.65 0.04 3.02
CA PHE A 194 31.00 0.07 1.71
C PHE A 194 31.88 0.61 0.58
N CYS A 195 32.91 1.43 0.88
CA CYS A 195 33.87 1.88 -0.13
C CYS A 195 34.77 0.74 -0.61
N LYS A 196 35.34 -0.02 0.34
CA LYS A 196 36.15 -1.21 0.01
C LYS A 196 35.31 -2.23 -0.75
N LEU A 197 34.08 -2.48 -0.27
CA LEU A 197 33.16 -3.40 -0.91
C LEU A 197 32.84 -2.98 -2.36
N HIS A 198 32.58 -1.69 -2.62
CA HIS A 198 32.32 -1.18 -3.97
C HIS A 198 33.50 -1.41 -4.91
N LYS A 199 34.72 -1.09 -4.44
CA LYS A 199 35.95 -1.31 -5.22
C LYS A 199 36.17 -2.80 -5.55
N MET A 200 35.95 -3.68 -4.55
CA MET A 200 36.04 -5.12 -4.72
C MET A 200 35.03 -5.64 -5.75
N MET A 201 33.75 -5.28 -5.61
CA MET A 201 32.69 -5.74 -6.52
C MET A 201 32.94 -5.28 -7.97
N LYS A 202 33.37 -4.03 -8.17
CA LYS A 202 33.75 -3.53 -9.50
C LYS A 202 34.94 -4.29 -10.09
N ARG A 203 36.01 -4.49 -9.30
CA ARG A 203 37.20 -5.21 -9.75
C ARG A 203 36.91 -6.64 -10.16
N LEU A 204 36.03 -7.33 -9.43
CA LEU A 204 35.67 -8.73 -9.66
C LEU A 204 34.47 -8.90 -10.60
N ASN A 205 33.91 -7.80 -11.12
CA ASN A 205 32.68 -7.76 -11.94
C ASN A 205 31.48 -8.49 -11.28
N ILE A 206 31.36 -8.36 -9.95
CA ILE A 206 30.30 -8.97 -9.16
C ILE A 206 29.15 -7.97 -9.01
N ILE A 207 27.95 -8.35 -9.48
CA ILE A 207 26.76 -7.51 -9.41
C ILE A 207 26.07 -7.61 -8.04
N ARG A 208 26.14 -8.77 -7.37
CA ARG A 208 25.46 -9.03 -6.10
C ARG A 208 26.36 -9.78 -5.14
N VAL A 209 26.29 -9.38 -3.86
CA VAL A 209 26.97 -10.04 -2.74
C VAL A 209 25.96 -10.21 -1.62
N GLU A 210 26.07 -11.31 -0.92
CA GLU A 210 25.34 -11.61 0.31
C GLU A 210 26.28 -11.71 1.50
N LYS A 211 25.80 -11.23 2.67
CA LYS A 211 26.57 -11.29 3.92
C LYS A 211 25.64 -11.48 5.11
N GLN A 212 26.05 -12.32 6.05
CA GLN A 212 25.49 -12.32 7.39
C GLN A 212 26.12 -11.17 8.18
N VAL A 213 25.30 -10.24 8.64
CA VAL A 213 25.76 -9.02 9.29
C VAL A 213 24.87 -8.67 10.49
N PHE A 214 25.32 -7.68 11.26
CA PHE A 214 24.57 -7.12 12.38
C PHE A 214 24.22 -5.66 12.09
N ILE A 215 22.97 -5.28 12.34
CA ILE A 215 22.50 -3.91 12.12
C ILE A 215 22.10 -3.25 13.45
N GLY A 216 22.31 -1.93 13.52
CA GLY A 216 21.99 -1.14 14.70
C GLY A 216 23.21 -0.76 15.52
N ARG A 217 23.11 0.37 16.25
CA ARG A 217 24.22 0.89 17.04
C ARG A 217 24.35 0.20 18.41
N VAL A 218 23.22 0.02 19.09
CA VAL A 218 23.12 -0.57 20.43
C VAL A 218 22.73 -2.03 20.29
N GLU A 219 21.52 -2.30 19.80
CA GLU A 219 21.07 -3.65 19.48
C GLU A 219 21.77 -4.09 18.19
N LYS A 220 22.56 -5.14 18.27
CA LYS A 220 23.21 -5.78 17.12
C LYS A 220 22.31 -6.87 16.57
N ILE A 221 21.27 -6.47 15.79
CA ILE A 221 20.30 -7.41 15.25
C ILE A 221 20.95 -8.19 14.10
N PRO A 222 21.03 -9.52 14.17
CA PRO A 222 21.57 -10.33 13.09
C PRO A 222 20.59 -10.31 11.90
N VAL A 223 21.11 -10.05 10.71
CA VAL A 223 20.34 -10.04 9.46
C VAL A 223 21.17 -10.57 8.30
N ARG A 224 20.49 -11.13 7.34
CA ARG A 224 21.02 -11.44 6.03
C ARG A 224 20.94 -10.19 5.15
N LEU A 225 22.07 -9.65 4.73
CA LEU A 225 22.19 -8.44 3.91
C LEU A 225 22.48 -8.82 2.46
N ILE A 226 21.58 -8.48 1.56
CA ILE A 226 21.77 -8.61 0.12
C ILE A 226 22.15 -7.23 -0.45
N ILE A 227 23.32 -7.17 -1.09
CA ILE A 227 23.94 -5.97 -1.63
C ILE A 227 23.97 -6.10 -3.15
N GLU A 228 23.22 -5.28 -3.84
CA GLU A 228 23.13 -5.29 -5.30
C GLU A 228 23.73 -4.00 -5.88
N LEU A 229 24.70 -4.13 -6.78
CA LEU A 229 25.31 -2.99 -7.46
C LEU A 229 24.36 -2.39 -8.48
N MET A 230 24.22 -1.08 -8.47
CA MET A 230 23.35 -0.36 -9.41
C MET A 230 24.15 0.07 -10.67
N PRO A 231 23.48 0.17 -11.83
CA PRO A 231 24.05 0.80 -13.01
C PRO A 231 24.49 2.26 -12.71
N GLU A 232 25.61 2.70 -13.27
CA GLU A 232 26.16 4.03 -12.99
C GLU A 232 25.20 5.19 -13.30
N VAL A 233 24.41 5.06 -14.34
CA VAL A 233 23.38 6.04 -14.73
C VAL A 233 22.40 6.26 -13.58
N GLU A 234 21.92 5.17 -12.96
CA GLU A 234 20.97 5.23 -11.83
C GLU A 234 21.64 5.75 -10.56
N VAL A 235 22.91 5.40 -10.31
CA VAL A 235 23.71 5.93 -9.19
C VAL A 235 23.85 7.45 -9.31
N ASN A 236 24.21 7.94 -10.48
CA ASN A 236 24.39 9.36 -10.73
C ASN A 236 23.06 10.14 -10.60
N LYS A 237 21.96 9.58 -11.10
CA LYS A 237 20.61 10.12 -10.91
C LYS A 237 20.23 10.20 -9.43
N ARG A 238 20.45 9.11 -8.67
CA ARG A 238 20.19 9.04 -7.22
C ARG A 238 20.99 10.10 -6.46
N LYS A 239 22.30 10.22 -6.71
CA LYS A 239 23.16 11.21 -6.08
C LYS A 239 22.72 12.64 -6.39
N ARG A 240 22.41 12.94 -7.65
CA ARG A 240 21.93 14.26 -8.09
C ARG A 240 20.62 14.63 -7.41
N ASN A 241 19.64 13.75 -7.44
CA ASN A 241 18.32 13.98 -6.83
C ASN A 241 18.43 14.21 -5.31
N THR A 242 19.25 13.40 -4.62
CA THR A 242 19.44 13.55 -3.17
C THR A 242 20.14 14.87 -2.85
N LYS A 243 21.20 15.25 -3.60
CA LYS A 243 21.87 16.54 -3.41
C LYS A 243 20.91 17.71 -3.62
N ALA A 244 20.09 17.68 -4.69
CA ALA A 244 19.11 18.72 -4.97
C ALA A 244 18.04 18.85 -3.87
N ASN A 245 17.52 17.71 -3.38
CA ASN A 245 16.53 17.71 -2.30
C ASN A 245 17.13 18.20 -0.97
N ASN A 246 18.37 17.77 -0.63
CA ASN A 246 19.04 18.23 0.55
C ASN A 246 19.32 19.74 0.49
N LYS A 247 19.80 20.26 -0.66
CA LYS A 247 19.99 21.70 -0.86
C LYS A 247 18.71 22.51 -0.63
N LYS A 248 17.57 22.03 -1.17
CA LYS A 248 16.24 22.67 -0.95
C LYS A 248 15.84 22.70 0.54
N ARG A 249 16.31 21.74 1.35
CA ARG A 249 16.01 21.62 2.78
C ARG A 249 17.11 22.20 3.68
N GLY A 250 18.14 22.83 3.14
CA GLY A 250 19.28 23.35 3.93
C GLY A 250 20.18 22.27 4.52
N HIS A 251 20.16 21.03 3.99
CA HIS A 251 20.94 19.92 4.52
C HIS A 251 22.15 19.59 3.65
N VAL A 252 23.24 19.16 4.28
CA VAL A 252 24.42 18.62 3.59
C VAL A 252 24.26 17.12 3.37
N THR A 253 24.62 16.64 2.17
CA THR A 253 24.56 15.21 1.86
C THR A 253 25.72 14.49 2.59
N SER A 254 25.37 13.51 3.43
CA SER A 254 26.38 12.79 4.25
C SER A 254 27.31 11.91 3.41
N GLY A 255 28.56 11.75 3.86
CA GLY A 255 29.52 10.80 3.27
C GLY A 255 29.03 9.37 3.31
N LYS A 256 28.32 8.96 4.38
CA LYS A 256 27.70 7.61 4.48
C LYS A 256 26.71 7.35 3.37
N PHE A 257 25.88 8.34 3.00
CA PHE A 257 25.00 8.21 1.84
C PHE A 257 25.79 8.05 0.55
N MET A 258 26.85 8.85 0.35
CA MET A 258 27.66 8.79 -0.88
C MET A 258 28.31 7.42 -1.08
N ASN A 259 28.80 6.81 0.02
CA ASN A 259 29.42 5.48 0.00
C ASN A 259 28.42 4.36 -0.28
N ARG A 260 27.15 4.52 0.14
CA ARG A 260 26.07 3.54 -0.06
C ARG A 260 25.24 3.78 -1.30
N ALA A 261 25.34 4.96 -1.92
CA ALA A 261 24.56 5.32 -3.11
C ALA A 261 24.71 4.35 -4.31
N PRO A 262 25.87 3.67 -4.52
CA PRO A 262 26.01 2.68 -5.58
C PRO A 262 25.19 1.41 -5.38
N PHE A 263 24.58 1.18 -4.21
CA PHE A 263 23.95 -0.07 -3.85
C PHE A 263 22.45 0.02 -3.65
N ASN A 264 21.74 -1.04 -4.02
CA ASN A 264 20.48 -1.42 -3.41
C ASN A 264 20.80 -2.39 -2.28
N LEU A 265 20.36 -2.05 -1.07
CA LEU A 265 20.61 -2.81 0.15
C LEU A 265 19.30 -3.37 0.65
N TYR A 266 19.20 -4.70 0.75
CA TYR A 266 18.04 -5.39 1.27
C TYR A 266 18.44 -6.21 2.49
N ILE A 267 17.58 -6.22 3.49
CA ILE A 267 17.74 -7.02 4.71
C ILE A 267 16.57 -7.97 4.87
N THR A 268 16.87 -9.16 5.38
CA THR A 268 15.89 -10.20 5.66
C THR A 268 16.37 -11.10 6.79
N ASN A 269 15.46 -11.83 7.42
CA ASN A 269 15.74 -12.95 8.34
C ASN A 269 15.40 -14.31 7.69
N ILE A 270 15.05 -14.34 6.40
CA ILE A 270 14.81 -15.59 5.67
C ILE A 270 16.16 -16.24 5.36
N ASP A 271 16.26 -17.53 5.66
CA ASP A 271 17.48 -18.32 5.40
C ASP A 271 17.81 -18.42 3.91
N ASP A 272 19.09 -18.57 3.56
CA ASP A 272 19.55 -18.71 2.18
C ASP A 272 19.16 -20.05 1.57
N THR A 273 18.96 -21.06 2.39
CA THR A 273 18.43 -22.38 1.99
C THR A 273 16.95 -22.33 1.59
N VAL A 274 16.23 -21.28 2.00
CA VAL A 274 14.80 -21.10 1.68
C VAL A 274 14.63 -20.26 0.42
N LEU A 275 15.26 -19.07 0.37
CA LEU A 275 15.14 -18.16 -0.77
C LEU A 275 16.51 -17.62 -1.20
N ALA A 276 16.84 -17.80 -2.48
CA ALA A 276 18.05 -17.23 -3.07
C ALA A 276 18.07 -15.68 -3.04
N PRO A 277 19.25 -15.05 -3.04
CA PRO A 277 19.37 -13.58 -2.97
C PRO A 277 18.66 -12.85 -4.10
N ASP A 278 18.64 -13.42 -5.30
CA ASP A 278 17.98 -12.83 -6.45
C ASP A 278 16.45 -12.93 -6.36
N VAL A 279 15.92 -13.97 -5.69
CA VAL A 279 14.50 -14.13 -5.40
C VAL A 279 14.05 -13.06 -4.41
N ILE A 280 14.80 -12.83 -3.33
CA ILE A 280 14.51 -11.78 -2.33
C ILE A 280 14.37 -10.40 -3.01
N THR A 281 15.31 -10.03 -3.89
CA THR A 281 15.27 -8.72 -4.56
C THR A 281 14.10 -8.59 -5.53
N LYS A 282 13.66 -9.68 -6.15
CA LYS A 282 12.49 -9.73 -7.03
C LYS A 282 11.19 -9.64 -6.20
N ILE A 283 11.09 -10.39 -5.10
CA ILE A 283 9.94 -10.35 -4.19
C ILE A 283 9.72 -8.92 -3.65
N TYR A 284 10.78 -8.23 -3.24
CA TYR A 284 10.65 -6.85 -2.76
C TYR A 284 10.00 -5.91 -3.79
N ARG A 285 10.12 -6.16 -5.09
CA ARG A 285 9.45 -5.36 -6.13
C ARG A 285 7.93 -5.46 -6.07
N LEU A 286 7.38 -6.51 -5.46
CA LEU A 286 5.93 -6.66 -5.27
C LEU A 286 5.35 -5.56 -4.39
N ARG A 287 6.16 -4.92 -3.54
CA ARG A 287 5.75 -3.73 -2.79
C ARG A 287 5.11 -2.66 -3.70
N TRP A 288 5.59 -2.55 -4.95
CA TRP A 288 5.03 -1.61 -5.93
C TRP A 288 3.54 -1.82 -6.22
N GLN A 289 2.97 -2.98 -5.89
CA GLN A 289 1.55 -3.26 -6.12
C GLN A 289 0.66 -2.29 -5.31
N VAL A 290 1.02 -1.98 -4.07
CA VAL A 290 0.27 -1.04 -3.25
C VAL A 290 0.28 0.39 -3.83
N GLU A 291 1.37 0.81 -4.45
CA GLU A 291 1.44 2.11 -5.14
C GLU A 291 0.49 2.17 -6.35
N LEU A 292 0.33 1.05 -7.07
CA LEU A 292 -0.65 0.95 -8.17
C LEU A 292 -2.09 1.00 -7.64
N ILE A 293 -2.35 0.38 -6.49
CA ILE A 293 -3.64 0.44 -5.80
C ILE A 293 -3.96 1.91 -5.46
N PHE A 294 -3.07 2.62 -4.80
CA PHE A 294 -3.27 4.03 -4.46
C PHE A 294 -3.42 4.93 -5.68
N LYS A 295 -2.65 4.68 -6.73
CA LYS A 295 -2.81 5.40 -8.00
C LYS A 295 -4.21 5.18 -8.57
N THR A 296 -4.72 3.97 -8.50
CA THR A 296 -6.07 3.63 -8.95
C THR A 296 -7.14 4.31 -8.07
N TRP A 297 -6.98 4.31 -6.75
CA TRP A 297 -7.90 5.00 -5.84
C TRP A 297 -8.00 6.51 -6.12
N LYS A 298 -6.86 7.16 -6.42
CA LYS A 298 -6.82 8.58 -6.76
C LYS A 298 -7.40 8.84 -8.15
N SER A 299 -6.97 8.10 -9.16
CA SER A 299 -7.34 8.37 -10.56
C SER A 299 -8.73 7.88 -10.95
N VAL A 300 -9.28 6.88 -10.25
CA VAL A 300 -10.58 6.25 -10.57
C VAL A 300 -11.66 6.67 -9.58
N PHE A 301 -11.37 6.62 -8.28
CA PHE A 301 -12.36 6.92 -7.23
C PHE A 301 -12.24 8.34 -6.67
N GLY A 302 -11.25 9.12 -7.11
CA GLY A 302 -11.06 10.50 -6.64
C GLY A 302 -10.90 10.60 -5.13
N ILE A 303 -10.22 9.63 -4.48
CA ILE A 303 -10.12 9.59 -3.01
C ILE A 303 -9.49 10.87 -2.44
N ASP A 304 -8.63 11.54 -3.20
CA ASP A 304 -7.96 12.79 -2.88
C ASP A 304 -8.67 14.04 -3.45
N ASN A 305 -9.74 13.87 -4.21
CA ASN A 305 -10.51 14.98 -4.77
C ASN A 305 -11.62 15.41 -3.79
N ASN A 306 -11.30 16.35 -2.91
CA ASN A 306 -12.18 16.80 -1.86
C ASN A 306 -12.30 18.33 -1.85
N ASN A 307 -13.54 18.84 -1.98
CA ASN A 307 -13.84 20.26 -1.80
C ASN A 307 -13.70 20.68 -0.32
N SER A 308 -13.67 21.99 -0.07
CA SER A 308 -13.74 22.49 1.31
C SER A 308 -15.08 22.10 1.95
N MET A 309 -15.01 21.42 3.10
CA MET A 309 -16.18 20.94 3.84
C MET A 309 -15.87 20.79 5.33
N LYS A 310 -16.91 20.54 6.14
CA LYS A 310 -16.77 20.20 7.56
C LYS A 310 -16.11 18.82 7.75
N TYR A 311 -15.48 18.61 8.90
CA TYR A 311 -14.76 17.39 9.23
C TYR A 311 -15.61 16.12 9.09
N ASP A 312 -16.80 16.09 9.74
CA ASP A 312 -17.65 14.90 9.73
C ASP A 312 -18.14 14.54 8.31
N ARG A 313 -18.43 15.58 7.50
CA ARG A 313 -18.79 15.37 6.10
C ARG A 313 -17.63 14.76 5.30
N LEU A 314 -16.40 15.26 5.49
CA LEU A 314 -15.20 14.70 4.85
C LEU A 314 -15.01 13.24 5.27
N MET A 315 -15.12 12.95 6.57
CA MET A 315 -14.92 11.60 7.09
C MET A 315 -16.01 10.64 6.60
N CYS A 316 -17.28 11.06 6.54
CA CYS A 316 -18.33 10.25 5.92
C CYS A 316 -18.04 9.96 4.45
N LEU A 317 -17.64 10.97 3.68
CA LEU A 317 -17.34 10.81 2.26
C LEU A 317 -16.12 9.88 2.03
N LEU A 318 -15.03 10.05 2.77
CA LEU A 318 -13.86 9.21 2.67
C LEU A 318 -14.18 7.76 3.04
N ASN A 319 -14.88 7.53 4.14
CA ASN A 319 -15.24 6.17 4.57
C ASN A 319 -16.20 5.49 3.57
N VAL A 320 -17.15 6.21 2.97
CA VAL A 320 -18.04 5.61 1.97
C VAL A 320 -17.31 5.33 0.65
N ARG A 321 -16.33 6.17 0.26
CA ARG A 321 -15.46 5.84 -0.89
C ARG A 321 -14.62 4.60 -0.61
N LEU A 322 -14.06 4.46 0.61
CA LEU A 322 -13.36 3.24 1.01
C LEU A 322 -14.29 2.03 1.05
N LEU A 323 -15.53 2.18 1.51
CA LEU A 323 -16.55 1.11 1.48
C LEU A 323 -16.77 0.61 0.04
N LEU A 324 -16.95 1.51 -0.92
CA LEU A 324 -17.08 1.15 -2.34
C LEU A 324 -15.82 0.50 -2.88
N ILE A 325 -14.65 1.02 -2.51
CA ILE A 325 -13.36 0.42 -2.90
C ILE A 325 -13.25 -1.01 -2.35
N LEU A 326 -13.63 -1.26 -1.10
CA LEU A 326 -13.62 -2.60 -0.50
C LEU A 326 -14.57 -3.56 -1.23
N ILE A 327 -15.81 -3.15 -1.51
CA ILE A 327 -16.76 -3.97 -2.29
C ILE A 327 -16.18 -4.32 -3.66
N ASN A 328 -15.63 -3.32 -4.35
CA ASN A 328 -15.03 -3.53 -5.66
C ASN A 328 -13.74 -4.37 -5.59
N TRP A 329 -12.98 -4.26 -4.49
CA TRP A 329 -11.78 -5.06 -4.24
C TRP A 329 -12.11 -6.54 -4.10
N GLU A 330 -13.13 -6.89 -3.32
CA GLU A 330 -13.59 -8.27 -3.16
C GLU A 330 -13.98 -8.91 -4.50
N LEU A 331 -14.80 -8.22 -5.29
CA LEU A 331 -15.21 -8.68 -6.63
C LEU A 331 -14.01 -8.89 -7.56
N PHE A 332 -13.09 -7.92 -7.56
CA PHE A 332 -11.88 -7.97 -8.37
C PHE A 332 -10.95 -9.12 -7.95
N MET A 333 -10.66 -9.26 -6.64
CA MET A 333 -9.71 -10.26 -6.14
C MET A 333 -10.23 -11.67 -6.34
N HIS A 334 -11.51 -11.92 -6.04
CA HIS A 334 -12.13 -13.22 -6.28
C HIS A 334 -11.97 -13.65 -7.76
N LYS A 335 -12.34 -12.77 -8.70
CA LYS A 335 -12.24 -13.10 -10.14
C LYS A 335 -10.78 -13.18 -10.60
N ARG A 336 -9.90 -12.35 -10.07
CA ARG A 336 -8.46 -12.34 -10.40
C ARG A 336 -7.81 -13.67 -10.05
N TRP A 337 -8.09 -14.21 -8.85
CA TRP A 337 -7.51 -15.46 -8.40
C TRP A 337 -8.12 -16.66 -9.13
N GLN A 338 -9.43 -16.70 -9.33
CA GLN A 338 -10.08 -17.73 -10.14
C GLN A 338 -9.46 -17.84 -11.54
N LEU A 339 -9.22 -16.71 -12.21
CA LEU A 339 -8.62 -16.70 -13.54
C LEU A 339 -7.13 -17.03 -13.53
N TYR A 340 -6.42 -16.71 -12.46
CA TYR A 340 -5.03 -17.14 -12.31
C TYR A 340 -4.91 -18.65 -12.17
N GLU A 341 -5.73 -19.28 -11.34
CA GLU A 341 -5.76 -20.74 -11.15
C GLU A 341 -6.18 -21.48 -12.43
N THR A 342 -7.21 -20.99 -13.11
CA THR A 342 -7.76 -21.68 -14.29
C THR A 342 -7.02 -21.40 -15.59
N LYS A 343 -6.43 -20.22 -15.76
CA LYS A 343 -5.81 -19.77 -17.02
C LYS A 343 -4.36 -19.31 -16.91
N GLY A 344 -3.78 -19.29 -15.71
CA GLY A 344 -2.41 -18.78 -15.47
C GLY A 344 -2.23 -17.29 -15.78
N LYS A 345 -3.32 -16.53 -15.89
CA LYS A 345 -3.32 -15.11 -16.26
C LYS A 345 -3.92 -14.25 -15.17
N LEU A 346 -3.42 -13.04 -15.01
CA LEU A 346 -3.89 -12.08 -14.03
C LEU A 346 -4.64 -10.91 -14.68
N LEU A 347 -5.63 -10.40 -13.96
CA LEU A 347 -6.34 -9.18 -14.31
C LEU A 347 -5.54 -7.92 -13.94
N SER A 348 -5.70 -6.88 -14.76
CA SER A 348 -5.17 -5.54 -14.50
C SER A 348 -6.07 -4.79 -13.52
N ILE A 349 -5.56 -4.44 -12.34
CA ILE A 349 -6.30 -3.68 -11.34
C ILE A 349 -6.88 -2.37 -11.92
N THR A 350 -6.09 -1.60 -12.64
CA THR A 350 -6.52 -0.29 -13.17
C THR A 350 -7.64 -0.44 -14.21
N LYS A 351 -7.57 -1.43 -15.11
CA LYS A 351 -8.61 -1.68 -16.11
C LYS A 351 -9.91 -2.11 -15.44
N CYS A 352 -9.85 -3.08 -14.51
CA CYS A 352 -11.02 -3.57 -13.80
C CYS A 352 -11.70 -2.48 -12.97
N PHE A 353 -10.93 -1.70 -12.23
CA PHE A 353 -11.49 -0.62 -11.39
C PHE A 353 -12.08 0.52 -12.21
N LYS A 354 -11.57 0.82 -13.40
CA LYS A 354 -12.22 1.77 -14.32
C LYS A 354 -13.59 1.28 -14.74
N THR A 355 -13.72 0.03 -15.16
CA THR A 355 -15.02 -0.56 -15.50
C THR A 355 -15.98 -0.59 -14.32
N LEU A 356 -15.49 -0.94 -13.12
CA LEU A 356 -16.32 -0.89 -11.91
C LEU A 356 -16.80 0.54 -11.61
N GLN A 357 -15.98 1.55 -11.85
CA GLN A 357 -16.36 2.94 -11.70
C GLN A 357 -17.38 3.38 -12.78
N GLU A 358 -17.21 2.98 -14.01
CA GLU A 358 -18.18 3.24 -15.10
C GLU A 358 -19.57 2.67 -14.78
N HIS A 359 -19.61 1.47 -14.18
CA HIS A 359 -20.82 0.78 -13.73
C HIS A 359 -21.27 1.12 -12.29
N SER A 360 -20.61 2.06 -11.62
CA SER A 360 -20.88 2.36 -10.20
C SER A 360 -22.29 2.93 -9.94
N LYS A 361 -22.86 3.67 -10.90
CA LYS A 361 -24.23 4.18 -10.81
C LYS A 361 -25.25 3.04 -10.86
N GLU A 362 -25.01 2.05 -11.72
CA GLU A 362 -25.83 0.85 -11.82
C GLU A 362 -25.73 0.01 -10.53
N LEU A 363 -24.50 -0.21 -10.03
CA LEU A 363 -24.29 -0.88 -8.75
C LEU A 363 -25.01 -0.17 -7.60
N ARG A 364 -24.91 1.16 -7.51
CA ARG A 364 -25.68 1.94 -6.53
C ARG A 364 -27.18 1.69 -6.63
N HIS A 365 -27.75 1.70 -7.85
CA HIS A 365 -29.18 1.45 -8.07
C HIS A 365 -29.56 0.03 -7.63
N ILE A 366 -28.74 -0.96 -7.93
CA ILE A 366 -28.94 -2.36 -7.52
C ILE A 366 -28.93 -2.47 -6.00
N LEU A 367 -27.91 -1.93 -5.34
CA LEU A 367 -27.78 -1.99 -3.89
C LEU A 367 -28.92 -1.30 -3.12
N THR A 368 -29.50 -0.25 -3.70
CA THR A 368 -30.55 0.53 -3.01
C THR A 368 -31.99 0.14 -3.35
N ASN A 369 -32.21 -0.53 -4.50
CA ASN A 369 -33.57 -0.79 -4.97
C ASN A 369 -33.80 -2.22 -5.51
N ASN A 370 -32.78 -2.92 -5.95
CA ASN A 370 -32.91 -4.16 -6.76
C ASN A 370 -31.87 -5.21 -6.37
N CYS A 371 -31.65 -5.47 -5.08
CA CYS A 371 -30.58 -6.39 -4.62
C CYS A 371 -30.64 -7.78 -5.27
N HIS A 372 -31.82 -8.26 -5.70
CA HIS A 372 -31.98 -9.53 -6.43
C HIS A 372 -31.25 -9.56 -7.79
N LYS A 373 -30.92 -8.40 -8.38
CA LYS A 373 -30.16 -8.29 -9.64
C LYS A 373 -28.65 -8.29 -9.44
N LEU A 374 -28.16 -8.32 -8.20
CA LEU A 374 -26.73 -8.21 -7.90
C LEU A 374 -25.91 -9.35 -8.52
N ILE A 375 -26.42 -10.57 -8.47
CA ILE A 375 -25.74 -11.75 -9.04
C ILE A 375 -25.55 -11.58 -10.55
N ASN A 376 -26.61 -11.22 -11.29
CA ASN A 376 -26.53 -11.02 -12.73
C ASN A 376 -25.56 -9.89 -13.12
N TRP A 377 -25.52 -8.82 -12.30
CA TRP A 377 -24.56 -7.72 -12.49
C TRP A 377 -23.12 -8.19 -12.26
N ILE A 378 -22.86 -8.97 -11.20
CA ILE A 378 -21.54 -9.55 -10.93
C ILE A 378 -21.08 -10.44 -12.10
N GLU A 379 -21.95 -11.28 -12.62
CA GLU A 379 -21.64 -12.14 -13.77
C GLU A 379 -21.32 -11.35 -15.03
N MET A 380 -22.08 -10.29 -15.30
CA MET A 380 -21.82 -9.38 -16.43
C MET A 380 -20.43 -8.74 -16.30
N ILE A 381 -20.12 -8.16 -15.13
CA ILE A 381 -18.80 -7.55 -14.86
C ILE A 381 -17.66 -8.58 -14.97
N ALA A 382 -17.87 -9.79 -14.46
CA ALA A 382 -16.89 -10.87 -14.54
C ALA A 382 -16.57 -11.26 -16.00
N LYS A 383 -17.57 -11.29 -16.88
CA LYS A 383 -17.38 -11.54 -18.33
C LYS A 383 -16.58 -10.42 -19.00
N ILE A 384 -16.85 -9.15 -18.66
CA ILE A 384 -16.09 -8.00 -19.17
C ILE A 384 -14.61 -8.10 -18.73
N PHE A 385 -14.35 -8.43 -17.47
CA PHE A 385 -13.00 -8.61 -16.95
C PHE A 385 -12.24 -9.68 -17.74
N GLU A 386 -12.85 -10.83 -17.94
CA GLU A 386 -12.25 -11.97 -18.63
C GLU A 386 -11.98 -11.70 -20.11
N SER A 387 -12.81 -10.89 -20.77
CA SER A 387 -12.67 -10.59 -22.19
C SER A 387 -11.63 -9.53 -22.48
N HIS A 388 -11.49 -8.49 -21.60
CA HIS A 388 -10.78 -7.26 -21.96
C HIS A 388 -9.70 -6.80 -20.98
N HIS A 389 -9.63 -7.34 -19.76
CA HIS A 389 -8.88 -6.69 -18.68
C HIS A 389 -7.63 -7.44 -18.21
N TRP A 390 -7.00 -8.19 -19.10
CA TRP A 390 -5.75 -8.88 -18.78
C TRP A 390 -4.61 -7.93 -18.45
N LEU A 391 -3.77 -8.35 -17.50
CA LEU A 391 -2.52 -7.67 -17.18
C LEU A 391 -1.51 -7.89 -18.32
N GLU A 392 -1.09 -6.80 -18.95
CA GLU A 392 -0.13 -6.82 -20.04
C GLU A 392 1.30 -7.00 -19.52
N LYS A 393 2.08 -7.84 -20.19
CA LYS A 393 3.51 -8.01 -19.93
C LYS A 393 4.29 -6.79 -20.44
N LYS A 394 5.05 -6.13 -19.58
CA LYS A 394 5.95 -5.04 -19.97
C LYS A 394 7.22 -5.63 -20.61
N LYS A 395 7.61 -5.13 -21.80
CA LYS A 395 8.87 -5.49 -22.43
C LYS A 395 10.05 -5.22 -21.49
N ASN A 396 11.01 -6.15 -21.42
CA ASN A 396 12.27 -6.05 -20.66
C ASN A 396 12.11 -5.86 -19.12
N LYS A 397 10.98 -6.25 -18.52
CA LYS A 397 10.82 -6.26 -17.06
C LYS A 397 10.20 -7.58 -16.62
N ILE A 398 10.74 -8.14 -15.54
CA ILE A 398 10.10 -9.28 -14.87
C ILE A 398 8.70 -8.86 -14.42
N GLY A 399 7.71 -9.60 -14.86
CA GLY A 399 6.30 -9.32 -14.57
C GLY A 399 5.88 -9.83 -13.20
N PHE A 400 4.70 -9.38 -12.75
CA PHE A 400 4.12 -9.83 -11.49
C PHE A 400 3.93 -11.36 -11.47
N VAL A 401 3.36 -11.95 -12.52
CA VAL A 401 3.15 -13.40 -12.65
C VAL A 401 4.48 -14.16 -12.53
N GLU A 402 5.52 -13.69 -13.23
CA GLU A 402 6.85 -14.32 -13.22
C GLU A 402 7.48 -14.29 -11.82
N ILE A 403 7.22 -13.23 -11.02
CA ILE A 403 7.69 -13.18 -9.63
C ILE A 403 6.92 -14.17 -8.76
N MET A 404 5.59 -14.30 -8.97
CA MET A 404 4.74 -15.21 -8.19
C MET A 404 5.12 -16.68 -8.38
N THR A 405 5.63 -17.03 -9.57
CA THR A 405 6.00 -18.42 -9.95
C THR A 405 7.48 -18.76 -9.73
N LEU A 406 8.26 -17.89 -9.06
CA LEU A 406 9.64 -18.22 -8.71
C LEU A 406 9.69 -19.42 -7.77
N ASN A 407 10.60 -20.35 -8.05
CA ASN A 407 10.77 -21.55 -7.23
C ASN A 407 11.47 -21.23 -5.90
N VAL A 408 11.15 -22.01 -4.89
CA VAL A 408 11.94 -22.17 -3.66
C VAL A 408 13.18 -22.99 -3.99
N LEU A 409 14.27 -22.79 -3.28
CA LEU A 409 15.49 -23.60 -3.43
C LEU A 409 15.28 -25.05 -2.98
#